data_a5c0ff79277319a9ba3198d0e2c4a701
#
_entry.id   a5c0ff79277319a9ba3198d0e2c4a701
#
_cell.length_a   1.000
_cell.length_b   1.000
_cell.length_c   1.000
_cell.angle_alpha   90.00
_cell.angle_beta   90.00
_cell.angle_gamma   90.00
#
_symmetry.space_group_name_H-M   'P 1'
#
loop_
_entity.id
_entity.type
_entity.pdbx_description
1 polymer ?
#
loop_
_entity_poly.entity_id
_entity_poly.type
_entity_poly.pdbx_seq_one_letter_code
_entity_poly.pdbx_strand_id
1 'polypeptide(L)'
;MVSELHLLDIASKKKALFCGERIIDIYHYVHPLGKPTKDAIVSVQLENSEEFSGGVLAAVRHAEEICESVDICDGGTEIKKERWVESQHVRKLFEVYRVNGWEKPKIPDMNGYDVVVVLDYGHGFATQEFINALPSARYCAANVQTNSGNYGFNLATKYTCLDYLCVDEPEARLATQNRDGPIEDSLPPLGKIAQKVVVTLGKSGAIGYQDGHIVRCAAFTDTVVDTIGAGDAFFAVTALIAEEADMMSLLRIGNAAGALKAKIIGHRKGITKHELIAELRRVS
;
A
#
# COMPACT_ATOMS: atom_id res chain seq x y z
N MET A 1 25.91 6.32 -6.51
CA MET A 1 24.48 6.01 -6.60
C MET A 1 24.28 4.73 -7.37
N VAL A 2 23.54 3.80 -6.85
CA VAL A 2 23.15 2.56 -7.54
C VAL A 2 22.08 2.95 -8.55
N SER A 3 22.17 2.48 -9.80
CA SER A 3 21.14 2.83 -10.80
C SER A 3 19.81 2.16 -10.48
N GLU A 4 18.69 2.80 -10.83
CA GLU A 4 17.34 2.25 -10.65
C GLU A 4 17.17 0.86 -11.31
N LEU A 5 17.80 0.66 -12.49
CA LEU A 5 17.81 -0.64 -13.17
C LEU A 5 18.53 -1.72 -12.35
N HIS A 6 19.65 -1.35 -11.75
CA HIS A 6 20.40 -2.29 -10.91
C HIS A 6 19.63 -2.64 -9.61
N LEU A 7 18.89 -1.70 -9.03
CA LEU A 7 18.01 -1.98 -7.90
C LEU A 7 16.91 -2.99 -8.26
N LEU A 8 16.31 -2.85 -9.45
CA LEU A 8 15.33 -3.84 -9.93
C LEU A 8 15.98 -5.20 -10.25
N ASP A 9 17.25 -5.23 -10.62
CA ASP A 9 18.01 -6.48 -10.79
C ASP A 9 18.34 -7.14 -9.44
N ILE A 10 18.60 -6.35 -8.39
CA ILE A 10 18.73 -6.87 -7.02
C ILE A 10 17.39 -7.44 -6.56
N ALA A 11 16.30 -6.70 -6.71
CA ALA A 11 14.96 -7.15 -6.32
C ALA A 11 14.61 -8.50 -6.96
N SER A 12 15.00 -8.72 -8.23
CA SER A 12 14.68 -9.97 -8.95
C SER A 12 15.39 -11.22 -8.42
N LYS A 13 16.24 -11.09 -7.43
CA LYS A 13 16.94 -12.19 -6.74
C LYS A 13 16.49 -12.38 -5.29
N LYS A 14 15.59 -11.52 -4.80
CA LYS A 14 15.13 -11.56 -3.42
C LYS A 14 13.99 -12.56 -3.23
N LYS A 15 13.99 -13.17 -2.05
CA LYS A 15 12.89 -13.96 -1.50
C LYS A 15 12.15 -13.10 -0.49
N ALA A 16 10.88 -12.85 -0.73
CA ALA A 16 10.08 -11.98 0.11
C ALA A 16 8.95 -12.74 0.81
N LEU A 17 8.71 -12.41 2.07
CA LEU A 17 7.53 -12.85 2.83
C LEU A 17 6.57 -11.68 3.00
N PHE A 18 5.40 -11.78 2.41
CA PHE A 18 4.33 -10.79 2.55
C PHE A 18 3.34 -11.22 3.63
N CYS A 19 3.16 -10.35 4.62
CA CYS A 19 2.31 -10.58 5.78
C CYS A 19 1.20 -9.54 5.84
N GLY A 20 -0.05 -9.95 6.02
CA GLY A 20 -1.15 -8.99 6.16
C GLY A 20 -2.54 -9.58 5.95
N GLU A 21 -3.55 -8.73 6.01
CA GLU A 21 -4.93 -9.15 5.82
C GLU A 21 -5.23 -9.43 4.34
N ARG A 22 -5.95 -10.54 4.13
CA ARG A 22 -6.59 -10.85 2.85
C ARG A 22 -7.88 -10.05 2.75
N ILE A 23 -8.00 -9.24 1.71
CA ILE A 23 -9.20 -8.44 1.44
C ILE A 23 -9.76 -8.87 0.09
N ILE A 24 -11.08 -9.01 0.01
CA ILE A 24 -11.80 -9.22 -1.24
C ILE A 24 -12.47 -7.90 -1.59
N ASP A 25 -12.04 -7.28 -2.68
CA ASP A 25 -12.64 -6.07 -3.21
C ASP A 25 -13.68 -6.43 -4.27
N ILE A 26 -14.94 -6.02 -4.07
CA ILE A 26 -16.02 -6.26 -5.03
C ILE A 26 -16.50 -4.92 -5.58
N TYR A 27 -16.41 -4.73 -6.89
CA TYR A 27 -16.94 -3.56 -7.58
C TYR A 27 -18.28 -3.92 -8.20
N HIS A 28 -19.33 -3.26 -7.72
CA HIS A 28 -20.66 -3.28 -8.34
C HIS A 28 -20.77 -2.07 -9.26
N TYR A 29 -20.65 -2.30 -10.56
CA TYR A 29 -20.81 -1.25 -11.56
C TYR A 29 -22.29 -0.95 -11.71
N VAL A 30 -22.65 0.33 -11.57
CA VAL A 30 -24.03 0.76 -11.48
C VAL A 30 -24.28 2.00 -12.34
N HIS A 31 -25.51 2.10 -12.84
CA HIS A 31 -26.04 3.31 -13.45
C HIS A 31 -26.94 4.05 -12.44
N PRO A 32 -26.62 5.30 -12.05
CA PRO A 32 -27.48 6.09 -11.17
C PRO A 32 -28.84 6.38 -11.82
N LEU A 33 -29.90 6.11 -11.07
CA LEU A 33 -31.28 6.44 -11.46
C LEU A 33 -31.67 7.81 -10.90
N GLY A 34 -32.82 8.32 -11.37
CA GLY A 34 -33.36 9.57 -10.84
C GLY A 34 -33.72 9.50 -9.35
N LYS A 35 -33.82 10.65 -8.69
CA LYS A 35 -34.17 10.75 -7.28
C LYS A 35 -35.57 10.17 -7.03
N PRO A 36 -35.71 9.21 -6.10
CA PRO A 36 -37.01 8.71 -5.67
C PRO A 36 -37.87 9.82 -5.07
N THR A 37 -39.18 9.74 -5.27
CA THR A 37 -40.12 10.76 -4.78
C THR A 37 -40.44 10.66 -3.29
N LYS A 38 -40.26 9.47 -2.69
CA LYS A 38 -40.68 9.17 -1.32
C LYS A 38 -39.55 9.31 -0.28
N ASP A 39 -38.34 8.91 -0.63
CA ASP A 39 -37.21 8.87 0.30
C ASP A 39 -35.96 9.51 -0.30
N ALA A 40 -35.10 10.07 0.56
CA ALA A 40 -33.82 10.64 0.17
C ALA A 40 -32.72 9.54 0.09
N ILE A 41 -32.89 8.61 -0.85
CA ILE A 41 -31.95 7.50 -1.09
C ILE A 41 -31.26 7.64 -2.45
N VAL A 42 -30.13 6.97 -2.59
CA VAL A 42 -29.44 6.79 -3.88
C VAL A 42 -30.00 5.54 -4.54
N SER A 43 -30.68 5.72 -5.68
CA SER A 43 -31.20 4.60 -6.48
C SER A 43 -30.27 4.33 -7.65
N VAL A 44 -29.90 3.07 -7.83
CA VAL A 44 -28.99 2.65 -8.88
C VAL A 44 -29.51 1.37 -9.54
N GLN A 45 -29.20 1.20 -10.81
CA GLN A 45 -29.36 -0.06 -11.52
C GLN A 45 -28.02 -0.77 -11.61
N LEU A 46 -27.96 -2.01 -11.14
CA LEU A 46 -26.76 -2.85 -11.24
C LEU A 46 -26.58 -3.28 -12.70
N GLU A 47 -25.38 -3.07 -13.24
CA GLU A 47 -25.00 -3.49 -14.59
C GLU A 47 -24.11 -4.74 -14.55
N ASN A 48 -23.08 -4.73 -13.71
CA ASN A 48 -22.11 -5.81 -13.58
C ASN A 48 -21.44 -5.80 -12.21
N SER A 49 -20.78 -6.90 -11.84
CA SER A 49 -19.93 -6.98 -10.65
C SER A 49 -18.62 -7.68 -10.99
N GLU A 50 -17.52 -7.17 -10.45
CA GLU A 50 -16.20 -7.78 -10.55
C GLU A 50 -15.62 -7.95 -9.16
N GLU A 51 -14.92 -9.07 -8.94
CA GLU A 51 -14.23 -9.38 -7.69
C GLU A 51 -12.72 -9.35 -7.91
N PHE A 52 -12.00 -8.75 -6.98
CA PHE A 52 -10.55 -8.62 -7.01
C PHE A 52 -9.94 -9.11 -5.70
N SER A 53 -8.79 -9.78 -5.80
CA SER A 53 -7.93 -10.06 -4.65
C SER A 53 -7.26 -8.75 -4.23
N GLY A 54 -7.66 -8.23 -3.09
CA GLY A 54 -7.13 -7.02 -2.45
C GLY A 54 -6.26 -7.33 -1.22
N GLY A 55 -5.91 -6.30 -0.47
CA GLY A 55 -5.06 -6.44 0.71
C GLY A 55 -3.67 -6.97 0.36
N VAL A 56 -3.15 -7.87 1.19
CA VAL A 56 -1.84 -8.49 0.97
C VAL A 56 -1.72 -9.13 -0.41
N LEU A 57 -2.80 -9.73 -0.94
CA LEU A 57 -2.79 -10.41 -2.24
C LEU A 57 -2.61 -9.42 -3.40
N ALA A 58 -3.11 -8.19 -3.28
CA ALA A 58 -2.89 -7.16 -4.29
C ALA A 58 -1.42 -6.72 -4.35
N ALA A 59 -0.79 -6.54 -3.19
CA ALA A 59 0.63 -6.20 -3.08
C ALA A 59 1.54 -7.33 -3.61
N VAL A 60 1.24 -8.58 -3.23
CA VAL A 60 1.95 -9.77 -3.70
C VAL A 60 1.96 -9.84 -5.22
N ARG A 61 0.84 -9.56 -5.88
CA ARG A 61 0.74 -9.58 -7.35
C ARG A 61 1.72 -8.62 -8.04
N HIS A 62 2.09 -7.50 -7.38
CA HIS A 62 3.14 -6.60 -7.88
C HIS A 62 4.54 -7.13 -7.59
N ALA A 63 4.74 -7.80 -6.46
CA ALA A 63 6.03 -8.33 -6.06
C ALA A 63 6.43 -9.57 -6.88
N GLU A 64 5.48 -10.47 -7.18
CA GLU A 64 5.70 -11.69 -7.99
C GLU A 64 6.24 -11.40 -9.40
N GLU A 65 5.89 -10.23 -9.96
CA GLU A 65 6.38 -9.78 -11.27
C GLU A 65 7.82 -9.21 -11.23
N ILE A 66 8.41 -9.09 -10.03
CA ILE A 66 9.69 -8.39 -9.83
C ILE A 66 10.71 -9.27 -9.13
N CYS A 67 10.37 -9.99 -8.04
CA CYS A 67 11.32 -10.75 -7.23
C CYS A 67 11.36 -12.25 -7.57
N GLU A 68 12.34 -12.97 -7.00
CA GLU A 68 12.56 -14.41 -7.28
C GLU A 68 11.39 -15.25 -6.78
N SER A 69 10.96 -15.01 -5.54
CA SER A 69 9.84 -15.72 -4.94
C SER A 69 9.13 -14.87 -3.88
N VAL A 70 7.83 -15.10 -3.77
CA VAL A 70 6.98 -14.48 -2.75
C VAL A 70 6.22 -15.57 -2.02
N ASP A 71 6.38 -15.60 -0.69
CA ASP A 71 5.52 -16.36 0.18
C ASP A 71 4.54 -15.43 0.90
N ILE A 72 3.39 -15.96 1.28
CA ILE A 72 2.30 -15.20 1.89
C ILE A 72 2.02 -15.77 3.28
N CYS A 73 1.99 -14.87 4.26
CA CYS A 73 1.42 -15.12 5.57
C CYS A 73 0.19 -14.24 5.70
N ASP A 74 -0.95 -14.78 5.38
CA ASP A 74 -2.24 -14.13 5.60
C ASP A 74 -2.97 -14.81 6.78
N GLY A 75 -3.93 -14.10 7.34
CA GLY A 75 -4.70 -14.63 8.43
C GLY A 75 -5.61 -13.57 9.03
N GLY A 76 -6.29 -13.98 10.11
CA GLY A 76 -7.18 -13.10 10.80
C GLY A 76 -8.58 -13.13 10.21
N THR A 77 -9.10 -11.98 9.86
CA THR A 77 -10.50 -11.80 9.52
C THR A 77 -10.72 -11.85 8.01
N GLU A 78 -11.75 -12.53 7.55
CA GLU A 78 -12.22 -12.39 6.18
C GLU A 78 -12.87 -11.03 5.99
N ILE A 79 -12.32 -10.22 5.08
CA ILE A 79 -12.79 -8.87 4.82
C ILE A 79 -13.24 -8.77 3.37
N LYS A 80 -14.51 -8.36 3.19
CA LYS A 80 -15.04 -7.99 1.88
C LYS A 80 -15.36 -6.51 1.87
N LYS A 81 -14.80 -5.79 0.87
CA LYS A 81 -15.09 -4.39 0.62
C LYS A 81 -15.90 -4.29 -0.66
N GLU A 82 -17.19 -4.06 -0.52
CA GLU A 82 -18.11 -3.93 -1.64
C GLU A 82 -18.28 -2.46 -1.99
N ARG A 83 -17.93 -2.08 -3.23
CA ARG A 83 -17.99 -0.70 -3.72
C ARG A 83 -18.99 -0.57 -4.85
N TRP A 84 -19.94 0.32 -4.69
CA TRP A 84 -20.84 0.71 -5.76
C TRP A 84 -20.20 1.83 -6.56
N VAL A 85 -19.95 1.53 -7.85
CA VAL A 85 -19.12 2.36 -8.73
C VAL A 85 -19.98 2.77 -9.93
N GLU A 86 -20.13 4.08 -10.13
CA GLU A 86 -20.75 4.61 -11.33
C GLU A 86 -19.90 4.23 -12.54
N SER A 87 -20.54 3.60 -13.57
CA SER A 87 -19.84 2.87 -14.63
C SER A 87 -19.06 3.77 -15.59
N GLN A 88 -19.57 4.97 -15.89
CA GLN A 88 -19.01 5.83 -16.95
C GLN A 88 -17.68 6.50 -16.53
N HIS A 89 -17.58 6.90 -15.25
CA HIS A 89 -16.42 7.63 -14.75
C HIS A 89 -15.67 6.89 -13.65
N VAL A 90 -16.05 5.63 -13.36
CA VAL A 90 -15.47 4.82 -12.27
C VAL A 90 -15.56 5.53 -10.91
N ARG A 91 -16.62 6.32 -10.71
CA ARG A 91 -16.83 7.10 -9.49
C ARG A 91 -17.46 6.24 -8.41
N LYS A 92 -16.78 6.10 -7.27
CA LYS A 92 -17.31 5.38 -6.11
C LYS A 92 -18.43 6.20 -5.47
N LEU A 93 -19.60 5.58 -5.29
CA LEU A 93 -20.77 6.21 -4.67
C LEU A 93 -20.81 5.96 -3.17
N PHE A 94 -20.59 4.70 -2.76
CA PHE A 94 -20.48 4.29 -1.37
C PHE A 94 -19.78 2.92 -1.29
N GLU A 95 -19.41 2.54 -0.08
CA GLU A 95 -18.71 1.30 0.23
C GLU A 95 -19.38 0.60 1.42
N VAL A 96 -19.44 -0.72 1.36
CA VAL A 96 -19.90 -1.58 2.46
C VAL A 96 -18.77 -2.51 2.88
N TYR A 97 -18.45 -2.52 4.16
CA TYR A 97 -17.54 -3.49 4.76
C TYR A 97 -18.33 -4.70 5.27
N ARG A 98 -17.89 -5.89 4.90
CA ARG A 98 -18.30 -7.15 5.54
C ARG A 98 -17.07 -7.73 6.23
N VAL A 99 -17.13 -7.84 7.53
CA VAL A 99 -16.07 -8.37 8.37
C VAL A 99 -16.60 -9.61 9.04
N ASN A 100 -16.09 -10.78 8.66
CA ASN A 100 -16.59 -12.06 9.14
C ASN A 100 -15.51 -12.81 9.90
N GLY A 101 -15.84 -13.25 11.13
CA GLY A 101 -14.94 -14.03 11.95
C GLY A 101 -13.65 -13.32 12.29
N TRP A 102 -12.92 -13.85 13.23
CA TRP A 102 -11.54 -13.49 13.50
C TRP A 102 -10.79 -14.75 13.92
N GLU A 103 -9.69 -15.00 13.25
CA GLU A 103 -8.77 -16.07 13.65
C GLU A 103 -7.42 -15.45 14.00
N LYS A 104 -6.83 -15.90 15.11
CA LYS A 104 -5.50 -15.43 15.49
C LYS A 104 -4.50 -15.82 14.39
N PRO A 105 -3.82 -14.84 13.75
CA PRO A 105 -2.83 -15.16 12.73
C PRO A 105 -1.68 -15.96 13.34
N LYS A 106 -1.15 -16.90 12.57
CA LYS A 106 0.08 -17.61 12.94
C LYS A 106 1.26 -16.69 12.72
N ILE A 107 2.22 -16.73 13.64
CA ILE A 107 3.50 -16.07 13.45
C ILE A 107 4.32 -16.95 12.49
N PRO A 108 4.71 -16.43 11.31
CA PRO A 108 5.50 -17.20 10.37
C PRO A 108 6.95 -17.32 10.84
N ASP A 109 7.64 -18.33 10.36
CA ASP A 109 9.11 -18.35 10.41
C ASP A 109 9.62 -17.32 9.39
N MET A 110 10.35 -16.34 9.86
CA MET A 110 10.90 -15.24 9.03
C MET A 110 12.32 -15.53 8.53
N ASN A 111 12.89 -16.67 8.92
CA ASN A 111 14.24 -17.06 8.49
C ASN A 111 14.24 -17.43 7.00
N GLY A 112 15.32 -17.07 6.33
CA GLY A 112 15.52 -17.40 4.91
C GLY A 112 14.86 -16.46 3.91
N TYR A 113 14.15 -15.43 4.38
CA TYR A 113 13.66 -14.33 3.54
C TYR A 113 14.62 -13.15 3.58
N ASP A 114 14.81 -12.50 2.42
CA ASP A 114 15.59 -11.28 2.32
C ASP A 114 14.84 -10.07 2.86
N VAL A 115 13.50 -10.09 2.75
CA VAL A 115 12.63 -9.05 3.27
C VAL A 115 11.31 -9.62 3.77
N VAL A 116 10.86 -9.13 4.93
CA VAL A 116 9.50 -9.32 5.46
C VAL A 116 8.72 -8.04 5.23
N VAL A 117 7.62 -8.14 4.49
CA VAL A 117 6.78 -7.02 4.05
C VAL A 117 5.45 -7.09 4.76
N VAL A 118 5.16 -6.13 5.62
CA VAL A 118 3.93 -6.10 6.42
C VAL A 118 2.95 -5.10 5.83
N LEU A 119 1.76 -5.57 5.43
CA LEU A 119 0.62 -4.74 5.04
C LEU A 119 -0.44 -4.80 6.12
N ASP A 120 -0.49 -3.78 6.94
CA ASP A 120 -1.32 -3.69 8.13
C ASP A 120 -2.53 -2.78 7.88
N TYR A 121 -3.63 -3.38 7.47
CA TYR A 121 -4.89 -2.67 7.23
C TYR A 121 -5.73 -2.46 8.50
N GLY A 122 -5.23 -2.92 9.66
CA GLY A 122 -5.87 -2.69 10.96
C GLY A 122 -7.13 -3.49 11.21
N HIS A 123 -7.22 -4.68 10.63
CA HIS A 123 -8.33 -5.62 10.87
C HIS A 123 -7.93 -6.80 11.76
N GLY A 124 -6.79 -6.67 12.48
CA GLY A 124 -6.37 -7.60 13.53
C GLY A 124 -5.28 -8.59 13.15
N PHE A 125 -4.70 -8.53 11.94
CA PHE A 125 -3.55 -9.35 11.57
C PHE A 125 -2.32 -8.99 12.41
N ALA A 126 -1.94 -7.72 12.46
CA ALA A 126 -0.75 -7.25 13.17
C ALA A 126 -0.98 -7.20 14.68
N THR A 127 -1.08 -8.38 15.31
CA THR A 127 -1.15 -8.50 16.77
C THR A 127 0.15 -8.08 17.43
N GLN A 128 0.11 -7.74 18.73
CA GLN A 128 1.31 -7.39 19.48
C GLN A 128 2.36 -8.52 19.46
N GLU A 129 1.89 -9.78 19.48
CA GLU A 129 2.77 -10.95 19.41
C GLU A 129 3.50 -11.03 18.05
N PHE A 130 2.77 -10.76 16.94
CA PHE A 130 3.36 -10.67 15.61
C PHE A 130 4.37 -9.53 15.53
N ILE A 131 4.02 -8.33 16.01
CA ILE A 131 4.90 -7.16 16.01
C ILE A 131 6.20 -7.44 16.81
N ASN A 132 6.09 -8.11 17.95
CA ASN A 132 7.22 -8.48 18.76
C ASN A 132 8.15 -9.53 18.11
N ALA A 133 7.66 -10.28 17.12
CA ALA A 133 8.45 -11.24 16.36
C ALA A 133 9.24 -10.61 15.19
N LEU A 134 8.81 -9.43 14.68
CA LEU A 134 9.44 -8.76 13.52
C LEU A 134 10.96 -8.54 13.63
N PRO A 135 11.54 -8.25 14.82
CA PRO A 135 13.00 -8.11 14.95
C PRO A 135 13.80 -9.38 14.59
N SER A 136 13.15 -10.54 14.41
CA SER A 136 13.81 -11.74 13.89
C SER A 136 13.99 -11.74 12.38
N ALA A 137 13.30 -10.87 11.65
CA ALA A 137 13.47 -10.71 10.21
C ALA A 137 14.82 -10.05 9.89
N ARG A 138 15.43 -10.44 8.77
CA ARG A 138 16.66 -9.81 8.28
C ARG A 138 16.45 -8.34 7.91
N TYR A 139 15.37 -8.04 7.23
CA TYR A 139 14.91 -6.70 6.86
C TYR A 139 13.39 -6.64 6.96
N CYS A 140 12.85 -5.65 7.64
CA CYS A 140 11.41 -5.50 7.85
C CYS A 140 10.90 -4.18 7.30
N ALA A 141 9.95 -4.28 6.36
CA ALA A 141 9.23 -3.15 5.80
C ALA A 141 7.76 -3.20 6.20
N ALA A 142 7.17 -2.06 6.57
CA ALA A 142 5.74 -1.99 6.92
C ALA A 142 5.02 -0.84 6.21
N ASN A 143 3.79 -1.12 5.79
CA ASN A 143 2.77 -0.15 5.46
C ASN A 143 1.63 -0.28 6.47
N VAL A 144 1.26 0.81 7.12
CA VAL A 144 0.25 0.82 8.18
C VAL A 144 -0.88 1.74 7.77
N GLN A 145 -2.01 1.13 7.41
CA GLN A 145 -3.11 1.84 6.80
C GLN A 145 -4.21 2.24 7.79
N THR A 146 -4.73 3.42 7.58
CA THR A 146 -5.96 3.90 8.19
C THR A 146 -7.11 3.79 7.18
N ASN A 147 -8.25 3.29 7.63
CA ASN A 147 -9.46 3.17 6.82
C ASN A 147 -10.71 3.62 7.60
N SER A 148 -11.86 3.64 6.95
CA SER A 148 -13.12 4.11 7.57
C SER A 148 -13.53 3.29 8.80
N GLY A 149 -13.13 2.03 8.89
CA GLY A 149 -13.48 1.13 10.01
C GLY A 149 -12.56 1.28 11.23
N ASN A 150 -11.36 1.88 11.06
CA ASN A 150 -10.36 1.99 12.14
C ASN A 150 -9.72 3.38 12.24
N TYR A 151 -10.37 4.41 11.74
CA TYR A 151 -9.81 5.76 11.66
C TYR A 151 -9.23 6.23 13.01
N GLY A 152 -7.91 6.47 13.03
CA GLY A 152 -7.18 6.89 14.22
C GLY A 152 -6.86 5.78 15.24
N PHE A 153 -7.27 4.53 15.00
CA PHE A 153 -6.99 3.40 15.90
C PHE A 153 -5.88 2.47 15.39
N ASN A 154 -5.56 2.50 14.09
CA ASN A 154 -4.45 1.76 13.54
C ASN A 154 -3.31 2.71 13.18
N LEU A 155 -2.39 2.91 14.10
CA LEU A 155 -1.29 3.89 13.95
C LEU A 155 0.06 3.19 13.79
N ALA A 156 0.94 3.78 12.98
CA ALA A 156 2.31 3.31 12.81
C ALA A 156 3.12 3.29 14.11
N THR A 157 2.72 4.10 15.10
CA THR A 157 3.35 4.17 16.44
C THR A 157 3.27 2.89 17.26
N LYS A 158 2.47 1.90 16.84
CA LYS A 158 2.47 0.57 17.49
C LYS A 158 3.73 -0.24 17.16
N TYR A 159 4.46 0.11 16.08
CA TYR A 159 5.75 -0.47 15.73
C TYR A 159 6.89 0.34 16.37
N THR A 160 7.97 -0.33 16.72
CA THR A 160 9.09 0.30 17.44
C THR A 160 10.45 0.14 16.75
N CYS A 161 10.54 -0.77 15.78
CA CYS A 161 11.81 -1.08 15.12
C CYS A 161 11.52 -1.65 13.72
N LEU A 162 11.45 -0.78 12.74
CA LEU A 162 11.31 -1.14 11.33
C LEU A 162 12.56 -0.66 10.59
N ASP A 163 12.94 -1.35 9.52
CA ASP A 163 13.95 -0.85 8.59
C ASP A 163 13.33 0.15 7.61
N TYR A 164 12.08 -0.10 7.18
CA TYR A 164 11.38 0.77 6.25
C TYR A 164 9.89 0.92 6.62
N LEU A 165 9.43 2.15 6.69
CA LEU A 165 8.02 2.51 6.88
C LEU A 165 7.52 3.32 5.67
N CYS A 166 6.41 2.89 5.09
CA CYS A 166 5.69 3.65 4.07
C CYS A 166 4.25 3.87 4.52
N VAL A 167 3.81 5.12 4.55
CA VAL A 167 2.44 5.52 4.91
C VAL A 167 1.96 6.64 4.00
N ASP A 168 0.66 6.92 3.98
CA ASP A 168 0.15 8.11 3.32
C ASP A 168 0.18 9.35 4.24
N GLU A 169 -0.14 10.52 3.67
CA GLU A 169 -0.15 11.77 4.44
C GLU A 169 -1.13 11.76 5.61
N PRO A 170 -2.41 11.34 5.47
CA PRO A 170 -3.33 11.16 6.58
C PRO A 170 -2.81 10.25 7.68
N GLU A 171 -2.23 9.13 7.33
CA GLU A 171 -1.65 8.15 8.26
C GLU A 171 -0.45 8.71 9.02
N ALA A 172 0.45 9.41 8.32
CA ALA A 172 1.58 10.10 8.93
C ALA A 172 1.13 11.16 9.94
N ARG A 173 0.13 11.98 9.55
CA ARG A 173 -0.44 13.02 10.42
C ARG A 173 -1.12 12.44 11.65
N LEU A 174 -1.89 11.37 11.51
CA LEU A 174 -2.53 10.70 12.64
C LEU A 174 -1.49 10.10 13.59
N ALA A 175 -0.48 9.40 13.07
CA ALA A 175 0.56 8.77 13.87
C ALA A 175 1.39 9.78 14.68
N THR A 176 1.55 11.00 14.17
CA THR A 176 2.38 12.04 14.79
C THR A 176 1.55 13.16 15.45
N GLN A 177 0.22 13.08 15.41
CA GLN A 177 -0.69 14.12 15.88
C GLN A 177 -0.45 15.51 15.23
N ASN A 178 0.11 15.53 14.04
CA ASN A 178 0.37 16.73 13.25
C ASN A 178 -0.85 17.06 12.38
N ARG A 179 -1.84 17.74 12.94
CA ARG A 179 -3.09 18.05 12.23
C ARG A 179 -2.89 19.06 11.09
N ASP A 180 -2.25 20.19 11.41
CA ASP A 180 -2.27 21.39 10.56
C ASP A 180 -0.86 21.90 10.18
N GLY A 181 0.21 21.30 10.73
CA GLY A 181 1.60 21.68 10.44
C GLY A 181 2.10 21.15 9.09
N PRO A 182 3.29 21.61 8.64
CA PRO A 182 3.96 21.01 7.48
C PRO A 182 4.10 19.50 7.63
N ILE A 183 4.00 18.76 6.53
CA ILE A 183 4.14 17.29 6.59
C ILE A 183 5.55 16.87 7.02
N GLU A 184 6.54 17.70 6.77
CA GLU A 184 7.92 17.52 7.20
C GLU A 184 8.05 17.35 8.71
N ASP A 185 7.18 17.99 9.50
CA ASP A 185 7.18 17.89 10.97
C ASP A 185 6.79 16.48 11.46
N SER A 186 6.12 15.70 10.60
CA SER A 186 5.78 14.30 10.88
C SER A 186 6.94 13.33 10.67
N LEU A 187 7.95 13.70 9.89
CA LEU A 187 9.03 12.78 9.49
C LEU A 187 9.98 12.42 10.64
N PRO A 188 10.52 13.37 11.46
CA PRO A 188 11.41 13.02 12.55
C PRO A 188 10.78 12.12 13.62
N PRO A 189 9.49 12.30 14.03
CA PRO A 189 8.83 11.35 14.92
C PRO A 189 8.71 9.95 14.32
N LEU A 190 8.38 9.82 13.02
CA LEU A 190 8.31 8.55 12.32
C LEU A 190 9.70 7.92 12.14
N GLY A 191 10.75 8.71 11.99
CA GLY A 191 12.14 8.27 11.96
C GLY A 191 12.65 7.65 13.28
N LYS A 192 11.87 7.73 14.37
CA LYS A 192 12.14 6.98 15.60
C LYS A 192 11.57 5.55 15.55
N ILE A 193 10.66 5.29 14.61
CA ILE A 193 9.99 4.01 14.42
C ILE A 193 10.73 3.17 13.36
N ALA A 194 11.24 3.85 12.32
CA ALA A 194 11.87 3.20 11.18
C ALA A 194 13.14 3.93 10.73
N GLN A 195 14.12 3.19 10.20
CA GLN A 195 15.37 3.75 9.67
C GLN A 195 15.12 4.60 8.41
N LYS A 196 14.24 4.11 7.53
CA LYS A 196 13.77 4.83 6.34
C LYS A 196 12.27 5.06 6.44
N VAL A 197 11.82 6.29 6.19
CA VAL A 197 10.40 6.67 6.17
C VAL A 197 10.06 7.27 4.83
N VAL A 198 8.96 6.81 4.24
CA VAL A 198 8.35 7.43 3.06
C VAL A 198 6.91 7.77 3.36
N VAL A 199 6.51 8.99 3.00
CA VAL A 199 5.12 9.43 3.04
C VAL A 199 4.65 9.73 1.62
N THR A 200 3.63 9.01 1.16
CA THR A 200 3.01 9.26 -0.14
C THR A 200 2.03 10.43 -0.04
N LEU A 201 2.08 11.33 -1.02
CA LEU A 201 1.33 12.59 -1.07
C LEU A 201 0.33 12.63 -2.24
N GLY A 202 -0.09 11.45 -2.72
CA GLY A 202 -0.99 11.31 -3.87
C GLY A 202 -0.46 12.03 -5.12
N LYS A 203 -1.23 12.97 -5.66
CA LYS A 203 -0.84 13.75 -6.86
C LYS A 203 0.43 14.61 -6.68
N SER A 204 0.85 14.86 -5.45
CA SER A 204 2.09 15.59 -5.15
C SER A 204 3.33 14.70 -5.11
N GLY A 205 3.18 13.38 -5.30
CA GLY A 205 4.28 12.43 -5.29
C GLY A 205 4.57 11.84 -3.93
N ALA A 206 5.82 11.88 -3.49
CA ALA A 206 6.22 11.33 -2.21
C ALA A 206 7.37 12.12 -1.57
N ILE A 207 7.48 12.01 -0.25
CA ILE A 207 8.56 12.57 0.56
C ILE A 207 9.20 11.46 1.36
N GLY A 208 10.52 11.44 1.41
CA GLY A 208 11.32 10.47 2.15
C GLY A 208 12.18 11.12 3.23
N TYR A 209 12.45 10.35 4.28
CA TYR A 209 13.29 10.77 5.41
C TYR A 209 14.23 9.65 5.82
N GLN A 210 15.49 9.97 5.95
CA GLN A 210 16.53 9.09 6.49
C GLN A 210 17.65 9.92 7.11
N ASP A 211 18.10 9.56 8.29
CA ASP A 211 19.26 10.18 8.97
C ASP A 211 19.20 11.71 9.05
N GLY A 212 18.03 12.28 9.29
CA GLY A 212 17.81 13.72 9.35
C GLY A 212 17.64 14.40 7.99
N HIS A 213 17.82 13.69 6.88
CA HIS A 213 17.70 14.21 5.52
C HIS A 213 16.30 13.98 4.94
N ILE A 214 15.75 15.01 4.31
CA ILE A 214 14.46 14.98 3.64
C ILE A 214 14.67 15.05 2.13
N VAL A 215 14.01 14.18 1.39
CA VAL A 215 14.03 14.13 -0.08
C VAL A 215 12.59 14.13 -0.59
N ARG A 216 12.32 14.90 -1.65
CA ARG A 216 11.00 14.92 -2.31
C ARG A 216 11.12 14.49 -3.76
N CYS A 217 10.10 13.76 -4.24
CA CYS A 217 9.97 13.37 -5.62
C CYS A 217 8.52 13.60 -6.07
N ALA A 218 8.32 14.37 -7.15
CA ALA A 218 7.00 14.64 -7.71
C ALA A 218 6.36 13.38 -8.29
N ALA A 219 5.03 13.34 -8.37
CA ALA A 219 4.32 12.26 -9.04
C ALA A 219 4.61 12.21 -10.54
N PHE A 220 4.54 11.01 -11.14
CA PHE A 220 4.91 10.79 -12.55
C PHE A 220 3.74 10.80 -13.51
N THR A 221 2.50 10.93 -13.05
CA THR A 221 1.32 10.95 -13.91
C THR A 221 0.25 11.91 -13.41
N ASP A 222 -0.39 12.56 -14.37
CA ASP A 222 -1.62 13.34 -14.14
C ASP A 222 -2.87 12.56 -14.58
N THR A 223 -2.69 11.42 -15.26
CA THR A 223 -3.78 10.59 -15.73
C THR A 223 -4.09 9.51 -14.73
N VAL A 224 -5.24 9.63 -14.08
CA VAL A 224 -5.71 8.69 -13.05
C VAL A 224 -7.04 8.10 -13.49
N VAL A 225 -7.11 6.76 -13.53
CA VAL A 225 -8.34 5.99 -13.79
C VAL A 225 -8.91 5.47 -12.47
N ASP A 226 -8.05 4.88 -11.63
CA ASP A 226 -8.44 4.38 -10.31
C ASP A 226 -7.27 4.53 -9.33
N THR A 227 -7.50 5.22 -8.21
CA THR A 227 -6.48 5.45 -7.19
C THR A 227 -6.29 4.28 -6.22
N ILE A 228 -7.24 3.33 -6.19
CA ILE A 228 -7.18 2.20 -5.24
C ILE A 228 -5.96 1.32 -5.55
N GLY A 229 -5.19 1.02 -4.51
CA GLY A 229 -3.99 0.19 -4.57
C GLY A 229 -2.74 0.88 -5.14
N ALA A 230 -2.78 2.19 -5.45
CA ALA A 230 -1.58 2.90 -5.89
C ALA A 230 -0.52 2.97 -4.78
N GLY A 231 -0.93 3.19 -3.53
CA GLY A 231 -0.07 3.12 -2.35
C GLY A 231 0.47 1.72 -2.10
N ASP A 232 -0.38 0.68 -2.26
CA ASP A 232 0.04 -0.72 -2.11
C ASP A 232 1.09 -1.11 -3.16
N ALA A 233 0.91 -0.68 -4.41
CA ALA A 233 1.88 -0.91 -5.49
C ALA A 233 3.19 -0.15 -5.23
N PHE A 234 3.11 1.11 -4.80
CA PHE A 234 4.27 1.89 -4.40
C PHE A 234 5.06 1.13 -3.33
N PHE A 235 4.39 0.74 -2.25
CA PHE A 235 5.01 0.07 -1.12
C PHE A 235 5.54 -1.32 -1.48
N ALA A 236 4.76 -2.16 -2.16
CA ALA A 236 5.17 -3.51 -2.53
C ALA A 236 6.47 -3.53 -3.33
N VAL A 237 6.62 -2.61 -4.29
CA VAL A 237 7.83 -2.49 -5.11
C VAL A 237 9.00 -1.91 -4.31
N THR A 238 8.75 -0.84 -3.54
CA THR A 238 9.82 -0.17 -2.80
C THR A 238 10.34 -1.00 -1.64
N ALA A 239 9.50 -1.82 -1.00
CA ALA A 239 9.93 -2.73 0.07
C ALA A 239 11.02 -3.72 -0.40
N LEU A 240 10.97 -4.16 -1.66
CA LEU A 240 11.95 -5.09 -2.23
C LEU A 240 13.35 -4.48 -2.43
N ILE A 241 13.45 -3.16 -2.49
CA ILE A 241 14.70 -2.44 -2.81
C ILE A 241 15.14 -1.47 -1.70
N ALA A 242 14.32 -1.29 -0.67
CA ALA A 242 14.54 -0.24 0.32
C ALA A 242 15.86 -0.39 1.09
N GLU A 243 16.37 -1.62 1.25
CA GLU A 243 17.66 -1.88 1.90
C GLU A 243 18.81 -1.22 1.13
N GLU A 244 18.85 -1.37 -0.19
CA GLU A 244 19.96 -0.97 -1.06
C GLU A 244 19.79 0.40 -1.71
N ALA A 245 18.55 0.88 -1.81
CA ALA A 245 18.24 2.12 -2.51
C ALA A 245 18.62 3.36 -1.71
N ASP A 246 19.19 4.36 -2.36
CA ASP A 246 19.16 5.72 -1.85
C ASP A 246 17.72 6.28 -1.90
N MET A 247 17.44 7.31 -1.10
CA MET A 247 16.09 7.81 -0.94
C MET A 247 15.49 8.35 -2.25
N MET A 248 16.26 9.01 -3.10
CA MET A 248 15.74 9.54 -4.38
C MET A 248 15.35 8.39 -5.32
N SER A 249 16.20 7.37 -5.47
CA SER A 249 15.93 6.19 -6.28
C SER A 249 14.70 5.43 -5.75
N LEU A 250 14.57 5.31 -4.43
CA LEU A 250 13.42 4.69 -3.78
C LEU A 250 12.11 5.41 -4.14
N LEU A 251 12.08 6.74 -4.00
CA LEU A 251 10.89 7.55 -4.31
C LEU A 251 10.55 7.51 -5.81
N ARG A 252 11.54 7.54 -6.69
CA ARG A 252 11.31 7.50 -8.14
C ARG A 252 10.70 6.17 -8.58
N ILE A 253 11.24 5.04 -8.11
CA ILE A 253 10.71 3.71 -8.41
C ILE A 253 9.29 3.55 -7.84
N GLY A 254 9.06 4.00 -6.60
CA GLY A 254 7.73 3.98 -5.98
C GLY A 254 6.71 4.83 -6.75
N ASN A 255 7.07 6.06 -7.15
CA ASN A 255 6.20 6.92 -7.96
C ASN A 255 5.90 6.32 -9.33
N ALA A 256 6.86 5.62 -9.96
CA ALA A 256 6.62 4.88 -11.20
C ALA A 256 5.60 3.76 -11.01
N ALA A 257 5.74 2.97 -9.94
CA ALA A 257 4.79 1.92 -9.59
C ALA A 257 3.39 2.48 -9.32
N GLY A 258 3.28 3.53 -8.50
CA GLY A 258 2.01 4.21 -8.22
C GLY A 258 1.35 4.77 -9.48
N ALA A 259 2.12 5.40 -10.37
CA ALA A 259 1.65 5.95 -11.63
C ALA A 259 1.12 4.88 -12.60
N LEU A 260 1.80 3.74 -12.69
CA LEU A 260 1.35 2.61 -13.50
C LEU A 260 0.06 2.01 -12.93
N LYS A 261 0.01 1.83 -11.61
CA LYS A 261 -1.19 1.28 -10.93
C LYS A 261 -2.40 2.19 -11.07
N ALA A 262 -2.22 3.51 -10.99
CA ALA A 262 -3.31 4.48 -11.15
C ALA A 262 -4.02 4.43 -12.52
N LYS A 263 -3.42 3.77 -13.53
CA LYS A 263 -4.00 3.52 -14.85
C LYS A 263 -4.79 2.21 -14.93
N ILE A 264 -4.80 1.38 -13.86
CA ILE A 264 -5.43 0.05 -13.81
C ILE A 264 -6.65 0.12 -12.90
N ILE A 265 -7.82 -0.30 -13.40
CA ILE A 265 -9.05 -0.40 -12.58
C ILE A 265 -8.91 -1.59 -11.61
N GLY A 266 -9.24 -1.35 -10.35
CA GLY A 266 -9.17 -2.38 -9.30
C GLY A 266 -7.80 -3.06 -9.30
N HIS A 267 -7.76 -4.34 -8.97
CA HIS A 267 -6.53 -5.13 -8.94
C HIS A 267 -6.44 -6.13 -10.10
N ARG A 268 -6.77 -5.68 -11.34
CA ARG A 268 -6.85 -6.57 -12.52
C ARG A 268 -5.53 -7.21 -12.89
N LYS A 269 -4.40 -6.52 -12.69
CA LYS A 269 -3.06 -7.07 -12.99
C LYS A 269 -1.99 -6.49 -12.07
N GLY A 270 -0.86 -7.21 -11.96
CA GLY A 270 0.38 -6.72 -11.38
C GLY A 270 1.11 -5.74 -12.31
N ILE A 271 2.09 -5.03 -11.75
CA ILE A 271 3.02 -4.17 -12.49
C ILE A 271 4.28 -4.97 -12.76
N THR A 272 4.60 -5.15 -14.03
CA THR A 272 5.80 -5.90 -14.42
C THR A 272 7.08 -5.08 -14.30
N LYS A 273 8.21 -5.76 -14.09
CA LYS A 273 9.54 -5.13 -14.12
C LYS A 273 9.76 -4.35 -15.42
N HIS A 274 9.28 -4.87 -16.56
CA HIS A 274 9.41 -4.21 -17.86
C HIS A 274 8.63 -2.88 -17.93
N GLU A 275 7.40 -2.86 -17.43
CA GLU A 275 6.58 -1.64 -17.36
C GLU A 275 7.23 -0.58 -16.45
N LEU A 276 7.80 -0.99 -15.30
CA LEU A 276 8.53 -0.08 -14.41
C LEU A 276 9.74 0.56 -15.11
N ILE A 277 10.54 -0.23 -15.80
CA ILE A 277 11.70 0.26 -16.54
C ILE A 277 11.28 1.25 -17.63
N ALA A 278 10.21 0.95 -18.36
CA ALA A 278 9.68 1.83 -19.40
C ALA A 278 9.19 3.17 -18.81
N GLU A 279 8.48 3.14 -17.67
CA GLU A 279 7.98 4.35 -17.01
C GLU A 279 9.13 5.20 -16.44
N LEU A 280 10.13 4.59 -15.81
CA LEU A 280 11.31 5.29 -15.31
C LEU A 280 12.08 6.02 -16.42
N ARG A 281 12.24 5.39 -17.59
CA ARG A 281 12.87 6.00 -18.76
C ARG A 281 12.06 7.15 -19.37
N ARG A 282 10.72 7.08 -19.27
CA ARG A 282 9.83 8.14 -19.76
C ARG A 282 9.96 9.44 -18.96
N VAL A 283 10.31 9.35 -17.67
CA VAL A 283 10.37 10.48 -16.73
C VAL A 283 11.82 10.86 -16.34
N SER A 284 12.81 10.25 -16.99
CA SER A 284 14.24 10.62 -16.91
C SER A 284 14.57 11.76 -17.91
#